data_44aeed1435aceb3e218601125ecfe1fd
#
_entry.id   44aeed1435aceb3e218601125ecfe1fd
#
_cell.length_a   1.000
_cell.length_b   1.000
_cell.length_c   1.000
_cell.angle_alpha   90.00
_cell.angle_beta   90.00
_cell.angle_gamma   90.00
#
_symmetry.space_group_name_H-M   'P 1'
#
loop_
_entity.id
_entity.type
_entity.pdbx_description
1 polymer ?
#
loop_
_entity_poly.entity_id
_entity_poly.type
_entity_poly.pdbx_seq_one_letter_code
_entity_poly.pdbx_strand_id
1 'polypeptide(L)'
;KVRLGIAQRGGRIAKAELKEYKAYGDSVNDLCLFEGEESQLSFTLITNNNRILSTENLYFTVASQETDAEGKSTLVMRLNTSIEDCYMDIAYSLPADDYMVGMSIQAHNMQWALAQNMSSLEMHWEQLIPQQEKGRKFEEKYAQLQYMFVGDDIEKLSETKADRAKESARIKWIAYKDQFFSTVMIAGDAFESTQLESTPLNAASRHIKEYKTAT
;
A
#
# COMPACT_ATOMS: atom_id res chain seq x y z
N LYS A 1 -11.64 -12.97 7.00
CA LYS A 1 -12.43 -11.83 6.43
C LYS A 1 -11.83 -11.35 5.11
N VAL A 2 -10.52 -11.22 5.00
CA VAL A 2 -9.84 -10.75 3.79
C VAL A 2 -8.98 -11.87 3.19
N ARG A 3 -8.84 -11.87 1.85
CA ARG A 3 -7.88 -12.69 1.11
C ARG A 3 -6.89 -11.76 0.43
N LEU A 4 -5.58 -12.01 0.63
CA LEU A 4 -4.51 -11.23 0.04
C LEU A 4 -3.77 -12.06 -1.00
N GLY A 5 -3.41 -11.42 -2.11
CA GLY A 5 -2.46 -11.92 -3.09
C GLY A 5 -1.16 -11.10 -3.02
N ILE A 6 -0.03 -11.77 -2.84
CA ILE A 6 1.28 -11.11 -2.78
C ILE A 6 2.04 -11.37 -4.07
N ALA A 7 2.53 -10.30 -4.70
CA ALA A 7 3.34 -10.38 -5.91
C ALA A 7 4.81 -10.57 -5.56
N GLN A 8 5.51 -11.43 -6.30
CA GLN A 8 6.97 -11.56 -6.19
C GLN A 8 7.67 -10.29 -6.66
N ARG A 9 7.18 -9.66 -7.74
CA ARG A 9 7.68 -8.37 -8.19
C ARG A 9 7.23 -7.30 -7.18
N GLY A 10 8.19 -6.63 -6.58
CA GLY A 10 7.99 -5.64 -5.52
C GLY A 10 7.80 -6.22 -4.12
N GLY A 11 7.51 -7.51 -3.97
CA GLY A 11 7.20 -8.13 -2.67
C GLY A 11 5.90 -7.61 -2.03
N ARG A 12 5.01 -6.97 -2.80
CA ARG A 12 3.87 -6.16 -2.35
C ARG A 12 2.55 -6.92 -2.33
N ILE A 13 1.57 -6.41 -1.60
CA ILE A 13 0.19 -6.84 -1.72
C ILE A 13 -0.33 -6.36 -3.09
N ALA A 14 -0.66 -7.30 -3.97
CA ALA A 14 -1.15 -7.04 -5.33
C ALA A 14 -2.64 -7.33 -5.48
N LYS A 15 -3.28 -7.92 -4.47
CA LYS A 15 -4.72 -8.20 -4.49
C LYS A 15 -5.27 -8.19 -3.06
N ALA A 16 -6.43 -7.56 -2.88
CA ALA A 16 -7.17 -7.59 -1.63
C ALA A 16 -8.66 -7.84 -1.90
N GLU A 17 -9.18 -8.98 -1.44
CA GLU A 17 -10.58 -9.39 -1.58
C GLU A 17 -11.25 -9.45 -0.21
N LEU A 18 -12.41 -8.82 -0.08
CA LEU A 18 -13.25 -8.83 1.13
C LEU A 18 -14.30 -9.93 1.00
N LYS A 19 -14.10 -11.06 1.70
CA LYS A 19 -14.92 -12.28 1.58
C LYS A 19 -16.39 -12.11 1.99
N GLU A 20 -16.70 -11.10 2.81
CA GLU A 20 -18.04 -10.85 3.35
C GLU A 20 -18.83 -9.83 2.52
N TYR A 21 -18.25 -9.31 1.43
CA TYR A 21 -18.84 -8.26 0.60
C TYR A 21 -18.85 -8.63 -0.88
N LYS A 22 -19.80 -8.03 -1.61
CA LYS A 22 -19.92 -8.19 -3.06
C LYS A 22 -19.98 -6.80 -3.71
N ALA A 23 -19.38 -6.67 -4.90
CA ALA A 23 -19.53 -5.46 -5.70
C ALA A 23 -20.92 -5.39 -6.33
N TYR A 24 -21.39 -4.18 -6.61
CA TYR A 24 -22.64 -4.02 -7.34
C TYR A 24 -22.56 -4.68 -8.72
N GLY A 25 -23.55 -5.51 -9.03
CA GLY A 25 -23.61 -6.22 -10.31
C GLY A 25 -22.81 -7.53 -10.37
N ASP A 26 -22.07 -7.87 -9.31
CA ASP A 26 -21.39 -9.15 -9.18
C ASP A 26 -21.77 -9.83 -7.85
N SER A 27 -22.79 -10.69 -7.93
CA SER A 27 -23.28 -11.43 -6.76
C SER A 27 -22.48 -12.72 -6.48
N VAL A 28 -21.54 -13.08 -7.35
CA VAL A 28 -20.80 -14.35 -7.29
C VAL A 28 -19.43 -14.13 -6.63
N ASN A 29 -18.65 -13.19 -7.13
CA ASN A 29 -17.28 -12.98 -6.67
C ASN A 29 -17.24 -12.09 -5.42
N ASP A 30 -16.20 -12.28 -4.60
CA ASP A 30 -15.91 -11.43 -3.46
C ASP A 30 -15.49 -10.03 -3.94
N LEU A 31 -15.84 -9.00 -3.17
CA LEU A 31 -15.49 -7.63 -3.50
C LEU A 31 -13.96 -7.46 -3.49
N CYS A 32 -13.41 -7.05 -4.61
CA CYS A 32 -11.98 -6.80 -4.77
C CYS A 32 -11.70 -5.29 -4.65
N LEU A 33 -10.89 -4.90 -3.66
CA LEU A 33 -10.48 -3.50 -3.48
C LEU A 33 -9.48 -3.06 -4.56
N PHE A 34 -8.60 -3.96 -4.97
CA PHE A 34 -7.63 -3.77 -6.05
C PHE A 34 -7.03 -5.11 -6.47
N GLU A 35 -6.58 -5.20 -7.72
CA GLU A 35 -5.90 -6.37 -8.26
C GLU A 35 -4.78 -5.97 -9.24
N GLY A 36 -3.66 -6.69 -9.17
CA GLY A 36 -2.52 -6.51 -10.08
C GLY A 36 -1.85 -5.14 -9.94
N GLU A 37 -1.81 -4.39 -11.03
CA GLU A 37 -1.18 -3.07 -11.09
C GLU A 37 -2.06 -1.93 -10.55
N GLU A 38 -3.26 -2.22 -10.09
CA GLU A 38 -4.17 -1.22 -9.51
C GLU A 38 -3.69 -0.70 -8.15
N SER A 39 -2.82 -1.44 -7.46
CA SER A 39 -2.15 -0.96 -6.25
C SER A 39 -0.66 -1.25 -6.33
N GLN A 40 0.15 -0.22 -6.16
CA GLN A 40 1.60 -0.28 -6.15
C GLN A 40 2.11 0.23 -4.81
N LEU A 41 2.95 -0.56 -4.17
CA LEU A 41 3.70 -0.16 -3.00
C LEU A 41 5.17 -0.48 -3.26
N SER A 42 6.01 0.53 -3.17
CA SER A 42 7.45 0.37 -3.41
C SER A 42 8.29 1.25 -2.49
N PHE A 43 9.56 0.90 -2.39
CA PHE A 43 10.55 1.61 -1.60
C PHE A 43 11.75 1.97 -2.46
N THR A 44 12.30 3.16 -2.25
CA THR A 44 13.51 3.63 -2.91
C THR A 44 14.73 3.13 -2.14
N LEU A 45 15.61 2.41 -2.82
CA LEU A 45 16.90 1.95 -2.30
C LEU A 45 18.05 2.68 -3.01
N ILE A 46 18.97 3.26 -2.25
CA ILE A 46 20.19 3.86 -2.78
C ILE A 46 21.34 2.91 -2.48
N THR A 47 21.96 2.38 -3.51
CA THR A 47 23.06 1.41 -3.37
C THR A 47 24.39 2.11 -3.05
N ASN A 48 25.37 1.37 -2.54
CA ASN A 48 26.71 1.88 -2.19
C ASN A 48 27.49 2.48 -3.38
N ASN A 49 27.09 2.16 -4.63
CA ASN A 49 27.60 2.75 -5.86
C ASN A 49 26.67 3.86 -6.43
N ASN A 50 25.84 4.46 -5.59
CA ASN A 50 24.92 5.57 -5.89
C ASN A 50 23.86 5.27 -6.98
N ARG A 51 23.51 4.01 -7.19
CA ARG A 51 22.37 3.66 -8.05
C ARG A 51 21.08 3.77 -7.22
N ILE A 52 20.07 4.40 -7.81
CA ILE A 52 18.73 4.47 -7.24
C ILE A 52 17.91 3.31 -7.83
N LEU A 53 17.37 2.49 -6.97
CA LEU A 53 16.53 1.35 -7.32
C LEU A 53 15.16 1.51 -6.66
N SER A 54 14.09 1.20 -7.39
CA SER A 54 12.76 1.00 -6.81
C SER A 54 12.54 -0.49 -6.60
N THR A 55 12.05 -0.87 -5.41
CA THR A 55 11.68 -2.27 -5.13
C THR A 55 10.60 -2.79 -6.08
N GLU A 56 9.79 -1.92 -6.69
CA GLU A 56 8.82 -2.27 -7.73
C GLU A 56 9.43 -3.10 -8.87
N ASN A 57 10.69 -2.85 -9.20
CA ASN A 57 11.41 -3.52 -10.30
C ASN A 57 12.27 -4.69 -9.83
N LEU A 58 12.20 -5.06 -8.55
CA LEU A 58 12.97 -6.12 -7.95
C LEU A 58 12.08 -7.33 -7.64
N TYR A 59 12.66 -8.52 -7.66
CA TYR A 59 11.93 -9.75 -7.41
C TYR A 59 12.26 -10.30 -6.01
N PHE A 60 11.21 -10.52 -5.26
CA PHE A 60 11.24 -11.16 -3.94
C PHE A 60 10.89 -12.63 -4.06
N THR A 61 11.41 -13.43 -3.17
CA THR A 61 11.08 -14.84 -3.01
C THR A 61 10.42 -15.08 -1.67
N VAL A 62 9.59 -16.12 -1.55
CA VAL A 62 9.02 -16.51 -0.27
C VAL A 62 10.13 -17.09 0.61
N ALA A 63 10.44 -16.46 1.73
CA ALA A 63 11.38 -16.94 2.72
C ALA A 63 10.70 -17.86 3.74
N SER A 64 9.47 -17.52 4.19
CA SER A 64 8.63 -18.36 5.03
C SER A 64 7.15 -18.04 4.82
N GLN A 65 6.31 -19.05 5.05
CA GLN A 65 4.85 -18.91 5.11
C GLN A 65 4.31 -19.87 6.17
N GLU A 66 3.67 -19.34 7.18
CA GLU A 66 3.19 -20.10 8.33
C GLU A 66 1.80 -19.62 8.73
N THR A 67 1.05 -20.53 9.35
CA THR A 67 -0.22 -20.20 10.03
C THR A 67 -0.17 -20.80 11.42
N ASP A 68 -0.34 -19.98 12.45
CA ASP A 68 -0.29 -20.43 13.84
C ASP A 68 -1.62 -21.12 14.27
N ALA A 69 -1.65 -21.58 15.52
CA ALA A 69 -2.81 -22.30 16.09
C ALA A 69 -4.05 -21.39 16.23
N GLU A 70 -3.86 -20.09 16.34
CA GLU A 70 -4.91 -19.07 16.41
C GLU A 70 -5.41 -18.66 15.01
N GLY A 71 -4.82 -19.22 13.94
CA GLY A 71 -5.18 -18.96 12.55
C GLY A 71 -4.58 -17.68 11.97
N LYS A 72 -3.64 -17.04 12.65
CA LYS A 72 -2.88 -15.89 12.12
C LYS A 72 -1.89 -16.39 11.08
N SER A 73 -2.00 -15.90 9.86
CA SER A 73 -1.07 -16.21 8.77
C SER A 73 0.06 -15.18 8.72
N THR A 74 1.30 -15.66 8.58
CA THR A 74 2.48 -14.83 8.39
C THR A 74 3.19 -15.25 7.11
N LEU A 75 3.56 -14.29 6.28
CA LEU A 75 4.33 -14.48 5.05
C LEU A 75 5.52 -13.53 5.06
N VAL A 76 6.72 -14.06 4.79
CA VAL A 76 7.95 -13.26 4.64
C VAL A 76 8.41 -13.33 3.19
N MET A 77 8.49 -12.18 2.55
CA MET A 77 9.02 -11.99 1.21
C MET A 77 10.44 -11.43 1.31
N ARG A 78 11.41 -12.12 0.70
CA ARG A 78 12.84 -11.78 0.78
C ARG A 78 13.39 -11.27 -0.54
N LEU A 79 14.03 -10.12 -0.49
CA LEU A 79 14.90 -9.60 -1.54
C LEU A 79 16.35 -9.96 -1.21
N ASN A 80 16.90 -10.92 -1.95
CA ASN A 80 18.29 -11.27 -1.83
C ASN A 80 19.16 -10.30 -2.64
N THR A 81 20.33 -9.97 -2.13
CA THR A 81 21.38 -9.26 -2.88
C THR A 81 22.41 -10.25 -3.46
N SER A 82 23.39 -9.75 -4.21
CA SER A 82 24.53 -10.55 -4.66
C SER A 82 25.56 -10.81 -3.55
N ILE A 83 25.40 -10.21 -2.39
CA ILE A 83 26.30 -10.36 -1.23
C ILE A 83 25.68 -11.44 -0.35
N GLU A 84 26.50 -12.41 0.05
CA GLU A 84 26.08 -13.48 0.94
C GLU A 84 25.57 -12.91 2.28
N ASP A 85 24.49 -13.48 2.79
CA ASP A 85 23.83 -13.08 4.04
C ASP A 85 23.44 -11.58 4.12
N CYS A 86 23.15 -10.98 2.96
CA CYS A 86 22.72 -9.59 2.82
C CYS A 86 21.38 -9.53 2.09
N TYR A 87 20.27 -9.22 2.81
CA TYR A 87 18.92 -9.25 2.26
C TYR A 87 17.98 -8.29 2.97
N MET A 88 16.84 -8.01 2.34
CA MET A 88 15.74 -7.26 2.92
C MET A 88 14.48 -8.13 2.92
N ASP A 89 13.82 -8.22 4.06
CA ASP A 89 12.54 -8.92 4.25
C ASP A 89 11.39 -7.94 4.38
N ILE A 90 10.28 -8.25 3.71
CA ILE A 90 8.97 -7.65 3.96
C ILE A 90 8.10 -8.74 4.55
N ALA A 91 7.72 -8.61 5.81
CA ALA A 91 6.86 -9.55 6.51
C ALA A 91 5.43 -9.01 6.60
N TYR A 92 4.47 -9.85 6.22
CA TYR A 92 3.04 -9.61 6.33
C TYR A 92 2.43 -10.53 7.36
N SER A 93 1.55 -10.01 8.20
CA SER A 93 0.77 -10.82 9.14
C SER A 93 -0.71 -10.49 9.07
N LEU A 94 -1.54 -11.52 9.02
CA LEU A 94 -2.99 -11.40 8.89
C LEU A 94 -3.66 -12.30 9.93
N PRO A 95 -4.33 -11.73 10.96
CA PRO A 95 -5.15 -12.51 11.88
C PRO A 95 -6.34 -13.18 11.17
N ALA A 96 -6.82 -14.30 11.70
CA ALA A 96 -7.85 -15.11 11.04
C ALA A 96 -9.17 -14.37 10.78
N ASP A 97 -9.56 -13.49 11.69
CA ASP A 97 -10.87 -12.81 11.69
C ASP A 97 -10.72 -11.28 11.82
N ASP A 98 -9.82 -10.71 11.00
CA ASP A 98 -9.55 -9.28 10.99
C ASP A 98 -9.34 -8.77 9.56
N TYR A 99 -9.42 -7.45 9.39
CA TYR A 99 -9.08 -6.71 8.18
C TYR A 99 -7.72 -6.01 8.30
N MET A 100 -7.15 -5.97 9.50
CA MET A 100 -5.85 -5.33 9.77
C MET A 100 -4.70 -6.24 9.38
N VAL A 101 -3.90 -5.78 8.44
CA VAL A 101 -2.69 -6.47 7.98
C VAL A 101 -1.48 -5.80 8.61
N GLY A 102 -0.71 -6.55 9.39
CA GLY A 102 0.59 -6.08 9.86
C GLY A 102 1.61 -6.15 8.73
N MET A 103 2.42 -5.12 8.57
CA MET A 103 3.56 -5.10 7.65
C MET A 103 4.80 -4.61 8.39
N SER A 104 5.91 -5.29 8.20
CA SER A 104 7.22 -4.83 8.69
C SER A 104 8.31 -5.07 7.66
N ILE A 105 9.32 -4.19 7.68
CA ILE A 105 10.49 -4.29 6.82
C ILE A 105 11.71 -4.50 7.71
N GLN A 106 12.52 -5.49 7.37
CA GLN A 106 13.74 -5.82 8.09
C GLN A 106 14.91 -5.88 7.11
N ALA A 107 15.98 -5.17 7.43
CA ALA A 107 17.22 -5.14 6.68
C ALA A 107 18.27 -5.99 7.40
N HIS A 108 18.77 -7.05 6.77
CA HIS A 108 19.83 -7.89 7.30
C HIS A 108 21.13 -7.63 6.52
N ASN A 109 22.14 -7.12 7.22
CA ASN A 109 23.46 -6.75 6.66
C ASN A 109 23.39 -5.80 5.45
N MET A 110 22.25 -5.09 5.26
CA MET A 110 22.05 -4.23 4.09
C MET A 110 23.01 -3.02 4.05
N GLN A 111 23.71 -2.69 5.13
CA GLN A 111 24.78 -1.70 5.14
C GLN A 111 25.94 -2.03 4.18
N TRP A 112 26.04 -3.29 3.74
CA TRP A 112 27.05 -3.70 2.74
C TRP A 112 26.60 -3.42 1.30
N ALA A 113 25.29 -3.29 1.08
CA ALA A 113 24.71 -3.07 -0.26
C ALA A 113 24.20 -1.64 -0.45
N LEU A 114 23.74 -0.98 0.61
CA LEU A 114 23.15 0.36 0.57
C LEU A 114 24.16 1.45 0.88
N ALA A 115 23.87 2.67 0.45
CA ALA A 115 24.67 3.85 0.71
C ALA A 115 24.68 4.16 2.22
N GLN A 116 25.85 4.50 2.76
CA GLN A 116 26.04 4.76 4.19
C GLN A 116 25.24 5.98 4.71
N ASN A 117 24.91 6.92 3.81
CA ASN A 117 24.11 8.10 4.13
C ASN A 117 22.59 7.89 3.98
N MET A 118 22.15 6.68 3.67
CA MET A 118 20.73 6.34 3.62
C MET A 118 20.19 6.20 5.03
N SER A 119 19.54 7.24 5.56
CA SER A 119 19.01 7.32 6.92
C SER A 119 17.50 7.01 7.01
N SER A 120 16.82 7.01 5.87
CA SER A 120 15.38 6.75 5.77
C SER A 120 15.07 5.93 4.52
N LEU A 121 13.94 5.26 4.56
CA LEU A 121 13.39 4.50 3.44
C LEU A 121 12.21 5.27 2.87
N GLU A 122 12.36 5.82 1.66
CA GLU A 122 11.27 6.50 0.98
C GLU A 122 10.28 5.48 0.44
N MET A 123 9.01 5.66 0.81
CA MET A 123 7.89 4.81 0.39
C MET A 123 7.07 5.52 -0.69
N HIS A 124 6.68 4.78 -1.73
CA HIS A 124 5.72 5.19 -2.74
C HIS A 124 4.53 4.26 -2.72
N TRP A 125 3.34 4.82 -2.55
CA TRP A 125 2.09 4.07 -2.58
C TRP A 125 1.11 4.72 -3.56
N GLU A 126 0.66 3.94 -4.53
CA GLU A 126 -0.31 4.36 -5.54
C GLU A 126 -1.46 3.36 -5.61
N GLN A 127 -2.68 3.86 -5.83
CA GLN A 127 -3.83 3.00 -6.02
C GLN A 127 -4.85 3.62 -6.97
N LEU A 128 -5.31 2.81 -7.92
CA LEU A 128 -6.48 3.08 -8.74
C LEU A 128 -7.72 2.56 -8.00
N ILE A 129 -8.72 3.40 -7.81
CA ILE A 129 -9.95 3.04 -7.10
C ILE A 129 -10.97 2.55 -8.12
N PRO A 130 -11.31 1.25 -8.15
CA PRO A 130 -12.30 0.71 -9.08
C PRO A 130 -13.69 1.17 -8.68
N GLN A 131 -14.57 1.33 -9.67
CA GLN A 131 -15.98 1.56 -9.41
C GLN A 131 -16.61 0.29 -8.81
N GLN A 132 -17.17 0.38 -7.61
CA GLN A 132 -17.82 -0.72 -6.89
C GLN A 132 -19.34 -0.61 -6.88
N GLU A 133 -19.88 0.60 -7.09
CA GLU A 133 -21.29 0.90 -6.96
C GLU A 133 -21.96 1.25 -8.29
N LYS A 134 -23.30 1.16 -8.37
CA LYS A 134 -24.08 1.48 -9.57
C LYS A 134 -23.93 2.94 -10.00
N GLY A 135 -23.91 3.83 -9.05
CA GLY A 135 -23.99 5.27 -9.26
C GLY A 135 -22.62 5.96 -9.27
N ARG A 136 -21.83 5.84 -10.34
CA ARG A 136 -20.48 6.41 -10.44
C ARG A 136 -20.35 7.85 -9.92
N LYS A 137 -21.25 8.78 -10.31
CA LYS A 137 -21.20 10.18 -9.87
C LYS A 137 -21.38 10.34 -8.35
N PHE A 138 -22.14 9.42 -7.76
CA PHE A 138 -22.37 9.43 -6.32
C PHE A 138 -21.15 8.87 -5.60
N GLU A 139 -20.60 7.76 -6.09
CA GLU A 139 -19.39 7.13 -5.57
C GLU A 139 -18.17 8.08 -5.66
N GLU A 140 -17.96 8.73 -6.81
CA GLU A 140 -16.90 9.73 -7.02
C GLU A 140 -16.93 10.88 -5.99
N LYS A 141 -18.14 11.29 -5.56
CA LYS A 141 -18.32 12.35 -4.58
C LYS A 141 -17.86 11.94 -3.17
N TYR A 142 -17.91 10.65 -2.84
CA TYR A 142 -17.50 10.15 -1.53
C TYR A 142 -16.10 9.53 -1.53
N ALA A 143 -15.56 9.22 -2.71
CA ALA A 143 -14.18 8.75 -2.85
C ALA A 143 -13.19 9.88 -2.55
N GLN A 144 -12.34 9.71 -1.54
CA GLN A 144 -11.51 10.76 -0.99
C GLN A 144 -10.20 10.27 -0.40
N LEU A 145 -9.11 10.96 -0.67
CA LEU A 145 -7.88 10.79 0.08
C LEU A 145 -7.97 11.59 1.37
N GLN A 146 -7.82 10.91 2.50
CA GLN A 146 -7.80 11.51 3.84
C GLN A 146 -6.52 11.12 4.57
N TYR A 147 -6.05 11.95 5.46
CA TYR A 147 -4.90 11.67 6.31
C TYR A 147 -5.04 12.36 7.67
N MET A 148 -4.41 11.78 8.67
CA MET A 148 -4.45 12.29 10.04
C MET A 148 -3.05 12.60 10.53
N PHE A 149 -2.85 13.78 11.06
CA PHE A 149 -1.63 14.16 11.75
C PHE A 149 -1.51 13.45 13.11
N VAL A 150 -0.30 13.39 13.65
CA VAL A 150 -0.04 12.82 14.99
C VAL A 150 -0.80 13.57 16.09
N GLY A 151 -1.26 14.79 15.86
CA GLY A 151 -2.09 15.58 16.79
C GLY A 151 -3.59 15.38 16.65
N ASP A 152 -4.05 14.29 15.98
CA ASP A 152 -5.46 13.91 15.75
C ASP A 152 -6.26 14.81 14.78
N ASP A 153 -5.64 15.83 14.18
CA ASP A 153 -6.26 16.64 13.14
C ASP A 153 -6.34 15.85 11.83
N ILE A 154 -7.53 15.81 11.21
CA ILE A 154 -7.79 15.10 9.96
C ILE A 154 -7.94 16.11 8.84
N GLU A 155 -7.17 15.88 7.77
CA GLU A 155 -7.22 16.64 6.54
C GLU A 155 -7.60 15.75 5.35
N LYS A 156 -7.98 16.39 4.25
CA LYS A 156 -8.44 15.71 3.05
C LYS A 156 -8.12 16.49 1.79
N LEU A 157 -7.93 15.77 0.69
CA LEU A 157 -7.84 16.37 -0.64
C LEU A 157 -9.23 16.55 -1.25
N SER A 158 -9.30 17.36 -2.31
CA SER A 158 -10.56 17.68 -3.01
C SER A 158 -11.28 16.41 -3.50
N GLU A 159 -12.59 16.39 -3.29
CA GLU A 159 -13.47 15.31 -3.75
C GLU A 159 -13.73 15.35 -5.26
N THR A 160 -13.67 16.53 -5.89
CA THR A 160 -14.22 16.72 -7.23
C THR A 160 -13.19 17.09 -8.31
N LYS A 161 -12.00 17.52 -7.92
CA LYS A 161 -10.92 17.93 -8.85
C LYS A 161 -9.59 17.35 -8.44
N ALA A 162 -8.64 17.33 -9.37
CA ALA A 162 -7.26 17.00 -9.05
C ALA A 162 -6.73 17.94 -7.96
N ASP A 163 -6.09 17.35 -6.96
CA ASP A 163 -5.59 18.08 -5.81
C ASP A 163 -4.33 17.39 -5.25
N ARG A 164 -3.50 18.15 -4.55
CA ARG A 164 -2.26 17.67 -3.95
C ARG A 164 -1.92 18.44 -2.69
N ALA A 165 -1.30 17.77 -1.76
CA ALA A 165 -0.72 18.37 -0.56
C ALA A 165 0.74 17.95 -0.40
N LYS A 166 1.52 18.79 0.26
CA LYS A 166 2.88 18.49 0.70
C LYS A 166 2.99 18.87 2.16
N GLU A 167 3.11 17.85 3.00
CA GLU A 167 3.09 18.00 4.44
C GLU A 167 4.47 17.77 5.03
N SER A 168 4.91 18.70 5.86
CA SER A 168 6.10 18.54 6.71
C SER A 168 5.77 18.07 8.11
N ALA A 169 4.51 18.20 8.52
CA ALA A 169 4.02 17.67 9.79
C ALA A 169 3.88 16.14 9.71
N ARG A 170 4.06 15.49 10.86
CA ARG A 170 4.03 14.03 10.99
C ARG A 170 2.61 13.48 10.83
N ILE A 171 2.43 12.53 9.92
CA ILE A 171 1.15 11.89 9.60
C ILE A 171 1.08 10.51 10.26
N LYS A 172 -0.04 10.23 10.94
CA LYS A 172 -0.27 8.95 11.63
C LYS A 172 -0.84 7.87 10.69
N TRP A 173 -1.79 8.25 9.86
CA TRP A 173 -2.36 7.35 8.85
C TRP A 173 -2.80 8.10 7.59
N ILE A 174 -2.85 7.35 6.49
CA ILE A 174 -3.30 7.80 5.17
C ILE A 174 -4.37 6.81 4.69
N ALA A 175 -5.52 7.32 4.24
CA ALA A 175 -6.65 6.54 3.79
C ALA A 175 -7.03 6.86 2.33
N TYR A 176 -7.00 5.86 1.49
CA TYR A 176 -7.55 5.86 0.15
C TYR A 176 -8.97 5.33 0.23
N LYS A 177 -9.92 6.25 0.28
CA LYS A 177 -11.34 5.93 0.43
C LYS A 177 -12.03 5.82 -0.91
N ASP A 178 -12.87 4.82 -1.01
CA ASP A 178 -14.04 4.77 -1.86
C ASP A 178 -15.30 5.17 -1.06
N GLN A 179 -16.50 4.94 -1.58
CA GLN A 179 -17.73 5.30 -0.89
C GLN A 179 -17.92 4.53 0.43
N PHE A 180 -17.79 3.20 0.40
CA PHE A 180 -18.03 2.32 1.54
C PHE A 180 -16.77 1.64 2.07
N PHE A 181 -15.73 1.58 1.28
CA PHE A 181 -14.50 0.86 1.61
C PHE A 181 -13.30 1.80 1.62
N SER A 182 -12.25 1.38 2.31
CA SER A 182 -11.02 2.16 2.37
C SER A 182 -9.82 1.23 2.48
N THR A 183 -8.75 1.58 1.79
CA THR A 183 -7.42 1.04 2.07
C THR A 183 -6.68 2.05 2.92
N VAL A 184 -6.27 1.65 4.12
CA VAL A 184 -5.64 2.55 5.09
C VAL A 184 -4.25 2.06 5.42
N MET A 185 -3.27 2.95 5.34
CA MET A 185 -1.91 2.71 5.80
C MET A 185 -1.67 3.48 7.10
N ILE A 186 -1.33 2.75 8.15
CA ILE A 186 -1.09 3.29 9.49
C ILE A 186 0.38 3.13 9.80
N ALA A 187 1.07 4.23 10.09
CA ALA A 187 2.46 4.19 10.52
C ALA A 187 2.59 3.62 11.93
N GLY A 188 3.60 2.82 12.19
CA GLY A 188 3.96 2.39 13.53
C GLY A 188 4.24 3.59 14.45
N ASP A 189 5.03 4.54 13.94
CA ASP A 189 5.25 5.84 14.57
C ASP A 189 4.57 6.95 13.76
N ALA A 190 5.17 7.43 12.69
CA ALA A 190 4.59 8.41 11.78
C ALA A 190 5.26 8.38 10.40
N PHE A 191 4.56 8.89 9.39
CA PHE A 191 5.12 9.27 8.10
C PHE A 191 5.65 10.70 8.17
N GLU A 192 6.78 10.96 7.53
CA GLU A 192 7.43 12.28 7.51
C GLU A 192 7.58 12.80 6.08
N SER A 193 7.51 14.13 5.92
CA SER A 193 7.72 14.77 4.61
C SER A 193 6.85 14.23 3.49
N THR A 194 5.56 14.03 3.76
CA THR A 194 4.62 13.32 2.91
C THR A 194 4.08 14.18 1.77
N GLN A 195 4.06 13.64 0.57
CA GLN A 195 3.38 14.19 -0.61
C GLN A 195 2.18 13.33 -0.93
N LEU A 196 1.04 13.97 -1.19
CA LEU A 196 -0.26 13.33 -1.39
C LEU A 196 -0.90 13.89 -2.65
N GLU A 197 -1.44 13.03 -3.51
CA GLU A 197 -2.12 13.43 -4.75
C GLU A 197 -3.42 12.64 -4.94
N SER A 198 -4.44 13.31 -5.43
CA SER A 198 -5.73 12.74 -5.82
C SER A 198 -6.11 13.23 -7.21
N THR A 199 -6.35 12.33 -8.15
CA THR A 199 -6.71 12.65 -9.52
C THR A 199 -7.99 11.92 -9.91
N PRO A 200 -9.11 12.64 -10.18
CA PRO A 200 -10.31 12.05 -10.77
C PRO A 200 -10.01 11.49 -12.17
N LEU A 201 -10.55 10.32 -12.49
CA LEU A 201 -10.34 9.67 -13.77
C LEU A 201 -11.55 9.86 -14.71
N ASN A 202 -11.29 9.73 -16.01
CA ASN A 202 -12.32 9.88 -17.04
C ASN A 202 -13.50 8.92 -16.81
N ALA A 203 -14.71 9.39 -17.09
CA ALA A 203 -15.95 8.60 -16.95
C ALA A 203 -15.97 7.29 -17.77
N ALA A 204 -15.15 7.17 -18.81
CA ALA A 204 -14.97 5.94 -19.57
C ALA A 204 -14.03 4.92 -18.90
N SER A 205 -13.27 5.34 -17.87
CA SER A 205 -12.43 4.43 -17.08
C SER A 205 -13.28 3.56 -16.16
N ARG A 206 -12.86 2.32 -15.92
CA ARG A 206 -13.44 1.48 -14.86
C ARG A 206 -13.08 1.98 -13.45
N HIS A 207 -12.06 2.84 -13.34
CA HIS A 207 -11.61 3.43 -12.09
C HIS A 207 -12.14 4.85 -11.95
N ILE A 208 -12.47 5.24 -10.74
CA ILE A 208 -13.04 6.55 -10.44
C ILE A 208 -11.94 7.57 -10.09
N LYS A 209 -10.89 7.12 -9.39
CA LYS A 209 -9.78 7.98 -8.96
C LYS A 209 -8.45 7.24 -8.96
N GLU A 210 -7.39 8.01 -9.02
CA GLU A 210 -6.02 7.61 -8.72
C GLU A 210 -5.54 8.38 -7.49
N TYR A 211 -4.99 7.66 -6.51
CA TYR A 211 -4.35 8.24 -5.34
C TYR A 211 -2.87 7.87 -5.32
N LYS A 212 -2.03 8.84 -4.92
CA LYS A 212 -0.58 8.66 -4.79
C LYS A 212 -0.08 9.27 -3.49
N THR A 213 0.87 8.58 -2.88
CA THR A 213 1.60 9.04 -1.70
C THR A 213 3.07 8.74 -1.86
N ALA A 214 3.92 9.72 -1.50
CA ALA A 214 5.35 9.54 -1.30
C ALA A 214 5.74 10.08 0.08
N THR A 215 6.48 9.32 0.86
CA THR A 215 6.87 9.68 2.24
C THR A 215 8.17 9.01 2.64
#